data_71b6a5fb76d35d88abb9351aee8a3bfb
#
_entry.id   71b6a5fb76d35d88abb9351aee8a3bfb
#
_cell.length_a   1.000
_cell.length_b   1.000
_cell.length_c   1.000
_cell.angle_alpha   90.00
_cell.angle_beta   90.00
_cell.angle_gamma   90.00
#
_symmetry.space_group_name_H-M   'P 1'
#
loop_
_entity.id
_entity.type
_entity.pdbx_description
1 polymer ?
#
loop_
_entity_poly.entity_id
_entity_poly.type
_entity_poly.pdbx_seq_one_letter_code
_entity_poly.pdbx_strand_id
1 'polypeptide(L)'
;MRRTTNIQVYLVGLVMCLGASPVLADSLSTQDREEINRLRSAQGHSAEEVNGLLEQVIKAGEKGLPTEPLANKVKEGLAKGVEPKRIDPVVRQLVTHFESAQEILQESTAKGMVDASQGNRQRALEWLAEALSRGTTAEEVRELAKTSQGGGGKVSQESLASGAKSLAILKEARIPSKDGTALVAEGIRQGYRSAELADLARELKRRGSDIQQGRVNLQNIKDQVSKGQRADRIFRDSDQGGSGGGERMDRSGSSDRGGRDDRGGRDDRSGGRDDRAVRPDRPDRPDRSGGGHGGRDH
;
A
#
# COMPACT_ATOMS: atom_id res chain seq x y z
N MET A 1 9.49 -81.73 -8.76
CA MET A 1 9.04 -80.67 -9.62
C MET A 1 9.20 -79.33 -8.90
N ARG A 2 10.26 -78.61 -9.21
CA ARG A 2 10.58 -77.29 -8.61
C ARG A 2 10.20 -76.24 -9.64
N ARG A 3 9.22 -75.35 -9.29
CA ARG A 3 8.85 -74.17 -10.10
C ARG A 3 9.65 -73.01 -9.60
N THR A 4 10.55 -72.50 -10.40
CA THR A 4 11.29 -71.26 -10.19
C THR A 4 10.46 -70.11 -10.70
N THR A 5 10.06 -69.21 -9.80
CA THR A 5 9.34 -67.99 -10.12
C THR A 5 10.39 -66.88 -10.37
N ASN A 6 10.47 -66.40 -11.62
CA ASN A 6 11.31 -65.27 -12.00
C ASN A 6 10.60 -63.97 -11.55
N ILE A 7 11.19 -63.28 -10.57
CA ILE A 7 10.81 -61.94 -10.21
C ILE A 7 11.62 -60.97 -11.05
N GLN A 8 10.95 -60.40 -12.05
CA GLN A 8 11.50 -59.38 -12.91
C GLN A 8 11.29 -58.04 -12.20
N VAL A 9 12.38 -57.48 -11.63
CA VAL A 9 12.39 -56.18 -11.01
C VAL A 9 12.43 -55.10 -12.09
N TYR A 10 11.29 -54.42 -12.29
CA TYR A 10 11.22 -53.23 -13.13
C TYR A 10 11.78 -52.06 -12.33
N LEU A 11 13.00 -51.65 -12.64
CA LEU A 11 13.65 -50.45 -12.17
C LEU A 11 13.11 -49.27 -12.96
N VAL A 12 12.00 -48.67 -12.48
CA VAL A 12 11.45 -47.44 -13.03
C VAL A 12 12.34 -46.29 -12.61
N GLY A 13 13.22 -45.89 -13.53
CA GLY A 13 14.04 -44.67 -13.37
C GLY A 13 13.16 -43.43 -13.39
N LEU A 14 12.86 -42.91 -12.19
CA LEU A 14 12.23 -41.60 -12.02
C LEU A 14 13.28 -40.50 -12.35
N VAL A 15 13.35 -40.10 -13.62
CA VAL A 15 14.09 -38.89 -14.02
C VAL A 15 13.27 -37.68 -13.51
N MET A 16 13.62 -37.19 -12.34
CA MET A 16 13.17 -35.86 -11.89
C MET A 16 13.89 -34.82 -12.78
N CYS A 17 13.23 -34.41 -13.85
CA CYS A 17 13.54 -33.14 -14.51
C CYS A 17 13.23 -32.02 -13.53
N LEU A 18 14.21 -31.62 -12.74
CA LEU A 18 14.22 -30.32 -12.06
C LEU A 18 14.20 -29.25 -13.16
N GLY A 19 12.99 -28.87 -13.57
CA GLY A 19 12.74 -27.69 -14.37
C GLY A 19 13.15 -26.47 -13.56
N ALA A 20 14.44 -26.13 -13.61
CA ALA A 20 14.90 -24.82 -13.22
C ALA A 20 14.25 -23.83 -14.20
N SER A 21 13.10 -23.28 -13.82
CA SER A 21 12.58 -22.10 -14.50
C SER A 21 13.70 -21.07 -14.47
N PRO A 22 14.13 -20.51 -15.62
CA PRO A 22 15.08 -19.42 -15.61
C PRO A 22 14.42 -18.28 -14.82
N VAL A 23 14.86 -18.05 -13.60
CA VAL A 23 14.61 -16.81 -12.90
C VAL A 23 15.26 -15.76 -13.78
N LEU A 24 14.42 -14.98 -14.49
CA LEU A 24 14.90 -13.82 -15.25
C LEU A 24 15.54 -12.90 -14.19
N ALA A 25 16.86 -12.95 -14.10
CA ALA A 25 17.61 -12.06 -13.24
C ALA A 25 17.31 -10.64 -13.69
N ASP A 26 16.79 -9.81 -12.78
CA ASP A 26 16.54 -8.41 -13.04
C ASP A 26 17.92 -7.73 -13.18
N SER A 27 18.27 -7.39 -14.41
CA SER A 27 19.57 -6.79 -14.71
C SER A 27 19.49 -5.27 -14.57
N LEU A 28 20.51 -4.69 -13.94
CA LEU A 28 20.67 -3.24 -13.91
C LEU A 28 20.68 -2.65 -15.33
N SER A 29 19.78 -1.71 -15.61
CA SER A 29 19.63 -1.13 -16.94
C SER A 29 20.89 -0.37 -17.38
N THR A 30 21.15 -0.33 -18.68
CA THR A 30 22.25 0.47 -19.25
C THR A 30 22.09 1.95 -18.90
N GLN A 31 20.85 2.45 -18.94
CA GLN A 31 20.53 3.83 -18.58
C GLN A 31 20.87 4.15 -17.13
N ASP A 32 20.55 3.27 -16.19
CA ASP A 32 20.89 3.45 -14.76
C ASP A 32 22.41 3.50 -14.55
N ARG A 33 23.14 2.62 -15.24
CA ARG A 33 24.61 2.61 -15.18
C ARG A 33 25.20 3.92 -15.69
N GLU A 34 24.73 4.41 -16.83
CA GLU A 34 25.19 5.66 -17.43
C GLU A 34 24.88 6.86 -16.53
N GLU A 35 23.67 6.93 -15.97
CA GLU A 35 23.27 8.00 -15.07
C GLU A 35 24.10 7.98 -13.77
N ILE A 36 24.32 6.82 -13.16
CA ILE A 36 25.16 6.67 -11.97
C ILE A 36 26.61 7.13 -12.29
N ASN A 37 27.17 6.76 -13.44
CA ASN A 37 28.50 7.18 -13.85
C ASN A 37 28.59 8.70 -14.10
N ARG A 38 27.53 9.31 -14.67
CA ARG A 38 27.45 10.76 -14.85
C ARG A 38 27.44 11.47 -13.50
N LEU A 39 26.58 11.01 -12.56
CA LEU A 39 26.50 11.58 -11.22
C LEU A 39 27.80 11.44 -10.46
N ARG A 40 28.45 10.27 -10.54
CA ARG A 40 29.79 10.03 -9.98
C ARG A 40 30.81 11.07 -10.46
N SER A 41 30.87 11.26 -11.78
CA SER A 41 31.83 12.21 -12.39
C SER A 41 31.53 13.66 -12.00
N ALA A 42 30.26 14.05 -11.95
CA ALA A 42 29.84 15.39 -11.55
C ALA A 42 30.18 15.71 -10.09
N GLN A 43 30.19 14.71 -9.21
CA GLN A 43 30.51 14.85 -7.78
C GLN A 43 31.99 14.57 -7.46
N GLY A 44 32.80 14.16 -8.44
CA GLY A 44 34.22 13.86 -8.25
C GLY A 44 34.51 12.57 -7.44
N HIS A 45 33.54 11.66 -7.34
CA HIS A 45 33.72 10.38 -6.63
C HIS A 45 34.58 9.40 -7.43
N SER A 46 35.34 8.55 -6.74
CA SER A 46 36.16 7.53 -7.38
C SER A 46 35.31 6.46 -8.10
N ALA A 47 35.83 5.95 -9.22
CA ALA A 47 35.16 4.89 -9.96
C ALA A 47 35.06 3.60 -9.12
N GLU A 48 36.10 3.30 -8.34
CA GLU A 48 36.21 2.08 -7.52
C GLU A 48 35.10 2.02 -6.45
N GLU A 49 34.90 3.13 -5.74
CA GLU A 49 33.88 3.20 -4.67
C GLU A 49 32.45 3.04 -5.23
N VAL A 50 32.16 3.64 -6.38
CA VAL A 50 30.84 3.53 -7.02
C VAL A 50 30.65 2.16 -7.69
N ASN A 51 31.70 1.55 -8.24
CA ASN A 51 31.64 0.20 -8.76
C ASN A 51 31.25 -0.82 -7.67
N GLY A 52 31.73 -0.64 -6.42
CA GLY A 52 31.32 -1.47 -5.29
C GLY A 52 29.79 -1.39 -5.02
N LEU A 53 29.18 -0.21 -5.17
CA LEU A 53 27.72 -0.05 -5.07
C LEU A 53 26.99 -0.73 -6.23
N LEU A 54 27.51 -0.60 -7.46
CA LEU A 54 26.91 -1.24 -8.64
C LEU A 54 26.97 -2.77 -8.53
N GLU A 55 28.07 -3.33 -8.03
CA GLU A 55 28.19 -4.77 -7.79
C GLU A 55 27.12 -5.29 -6.81
N GLN A 56 26.80 -4.54 -5.77
CA GLN A 56 25.74 -4.92 -4.83
C GLN A 56 24.37 -4.96 -5.51
N VAL A 57 24.07 -3.96 -6.35
CA VAL A 57 22.83 -3.93 -7.12
C VAL A 57 22.74 -5.10 -8.09
N ILE A 58 23.84 -5.41 -8.79
CA ILE A 58 23.91 -6.54 -9.73
C ILE A 58 23.70 -7.87 -8.97
N LYS A 59 24.41 -8.09 -7.86
CA LYS A 59 24.26 -9.30 -7.03
C LYS A 59 22.83 -9.45 -6.47
N ALA A 60 22.16 -8.36 -6.16
CA ALA A 60 20.75 -8.40 -5.78
C ALA A 60 19.86 -8.85 -6.95
N GLY A 61 20.12 -8.35 -8.17
CA GLY A 61 19.41 -8.77 -9.38
C GLY A 61 19.64 -10.26 -9.70
N GLU A 62 20.84 -10.79 -9.50
CA GLU A 62 21.13 -12.22 -9.64
C GLU A 62 20.32 -13.10 -8.68
N LYS A 63 19.93 -12.56 -7.53
CA LYS A 63 19.01 -13.21 -6.57
C LYS A 63 17.53 -13.02 -6.93
N GLY A 64 17.22 -12.35 -8.05
CA GLY A 64 15.86 -12.05 -8.48
C GLY A 64 15.19 -10.93 -7.69
N LEU A 65 15.98 -10.07 -7.03
CA LEU A 65 15.46 -8.88 -6.35
C LEU A 65 15.34 -7.69 -7.32
N PRO A 66 14.40 -6.75 -7.11
CA PRO A 66 14.25 -5.56 -7.94
C PRO A 66 15.52 -4.69 -7.91
N THR A 67 16.14 -4.48 -9.07
CA THR A 67 17.38 -3.67 -9.17
C THR A 67 17.08 -2.18 -9.29
N GLU A 68 15.96 -1.79 -9.89
CA GLU A 68 15.59 -0.39 -10.11
C GLU A 68 15.49 0.43 -8.80
N PRO A 69 14.80 -0.01 -7.74
CA PRO A 69 14.76 0.72 -6.47
C PRO A 69 16.13 0.87 -5.82
N LEU A 70 17.01 -0.14 -5.96
CA LEU A 70 18.38 -0.08 -5.46
C LEU A 70 19.21 0.93 -6.24
N ALA A 71 19.15 0.91 -7.57
CA ALA A 71 19.80 1.88 -8.44
C ALA A 71 19.31 3.31 -8.16
N ASN A 72 18.00 3.49 -7.99
CA ASN A 72 17.42 4.78 -7.64
C ASN A 72 17.95 5.31 -6.31
N LYS A 73 18.19 4.42 -5.33
CA LYS A 73 18.78 4.80 -4.04
C LYS A 73 20.24 5.24 -4.18
N VAL A 74 21.01 4.58 -5.01
CA VAL A 74 22.39 4.98 -5.36
C VAL A 74 22.37 6.36 -6.05
N LYS A 75 21.54 6.53 -7.08
CA LYS A 75 21.39 7.79 -7.80
C LYS A 75 21.00 8.95 -6.88
N GLU A 76 20.02 8.71 -5.99
CA GLU A 76 19.58 9.70 -5.00
C GLU A 76 20.74 10.15 -4.09
N GLY A 77 21.51 9.20 -3.57
CA GLY A 77 22.65 9.49 -2.72
C GLY A 77 23.73 10.31 -3.44
N LEU A 78 24.13 9.86 -4.65
CA LEU A 78 25.13 10.56 -5.46
C LEU A 78 24.65 11.96 -5.89
N ALA A 79 23.39 12.12 -6.29
CA ALA A 79 22.84 13.42 -6.67
C ALA A 79 22.84 14.41 -5.51
N LYS A 80 22.70 13.94 -4.27
CA LYS A 80 22.81 14.74 -3.04
C LYS A 80 24.26 14.99 -2.58
N GLY A 81 25.25 14.54 -3.33
CA GLY A 81 26.67 14.65 -2.96
C GLY A 81 27.06 13.81 -1.75
N VAL A 82 26.33 12.74 -1.46
CA VAL A 82 26.65 11.82 -0.36
C VAL A 82 27.79 10.91 -0.79
N GLU A 83 28.81 10.79 0.05
CA GLU A 83 29.93 9.87 -0.19
C GLU A 83 29.47 8.43 -0.40
N PRO A 84 30.03 7.68 -1.39
CA PRO A 84 29.66 6.31 -1.68
C PRO A 84 29.72 5.37 -0.45
N LYS A 85 30.71 5.57 0.43
CA LYS A 85 30.83 4.81 1.69
C LYS A 85 29.65 4.98 2.65
N ARG A 86 28.94 6.10 2.56
CA ARG A 86 27.73 6.36 3.36
C ARG A 86 26.47 5.85 2.67
N ILE A 87 26.50 5.70 1.34
CA ILE A 87 25.40 5.11 0.55
C ILE A 87 25.40 3.58 0.74
N ASP A 88 26.58 2.95 0.80
CA ASP A 88 26.77 1.50 0.89
C ASP A 88 25.90 0.83 1.98
N PRO A 89 25.95 1.24 3.27
CA PRO A 89 25.12 0.60 4.30
C PRO A 89 23.63 0.75 4.06
N VAL A 90 23.18 1.85 3.42
CA VAL A 90 21.77 2.07 3.09
C VAL A 90 21.32 1.11 1.99
N VAL A 91 22.13 0.90 0.96
CA VAL A 91 21.86 -0.07 -0.11
C VAL A 91 21.82 -1.49 0.45
N ARG A 92 22.80 -1.88 1.30
CA ARG A 92 22.79 -3.20 1.96
C ARG A 92 21.56 -3.44 2.81
N GLN A 93 21.17 -2.45 3.59
CA GLN A 93 19.94 -2.54 4.39
C GLN A 93 18.72 -2.73 3.52
N LEU A 94 18.62 -2.00 2.39
CA LEU A 94 17.51 -2.15 1.46
C LEU A 94 17.50 -3.54 0.80
N VAL A 95 18.67 -4.08 0.43
CA VAL A 95 18.80 -5.47 -0.05
C VAL A 95 18.28 -6.46 1.00
N THR A 96 18.66 -6.31 2.27
CA THR A 96 18.17 -7.16 3.36
C THR A 96 16.63 -7.07 3.51
N HIS A 97 16.04 -5.88 3.34
CA HIS A 97 14.59 -5.74 3.36
C HIS A 97 13.92 -6.45 2.17
N PHE A 98 14.53 -6.41 0.98
CA PHE A 98 14.02 -7.15 -0.18
C PHE A 98 14.16 -8.67 0.01
N GLU A 99 15.27 -9.16 0.56
CA GLU A 99 15.45 -10.58 0.89
C GLU A 99 14.39 -11.05 1.88
N SER A 100 14.16 -10.31 2.95
CA SER A 100 13.10 -10.61 3.93
C SER A 100 11.69 -10.55 3.31
N ALA A 101 11.43 -9.60 2.44
CA ALA A 101 10.16 -9.49 1.73
C ALA A 101 9.93 -10.70 0.80
N GLN A 102 10.97 -11.14 0.08
CA GLN A 102 10.93 -12.32 -0.78
C GLN A 102 10.64 -13.60 0.02
N GLU A 103 11.30 -13.77 1.16
CA GLU A 103 11.06 -14.91 2.07
C GLU A 103 9.60 -14.92 2.55
N ILE A 104 9.06 -13.78 3.01
CA ILE A 104 7.67 -13.67 3.45
C ILE A 104 6.70 -14.03 2.33
N LEU A 105 6.94 -13.57 1.09
CA LEU A 105 6.07 -13.91 -0.04
C LEU A 105 6.13 -15.41 -0.38
N GLN A 106 7.32 -16.02 -0.33
CA GLN A 106 7.47 -17.47 -0.55
C GLN A 106 6.76 -18.28 0.52
N GLU A 107 6.92 -17.92 1.80
CA GLU A 107 6.19 -18.54 2.91
C GLU A 107 4.66 -18.39 2.76
N SER A 108 4.22 -17.23 2.31
CA SER A 108 2.80 -16.92 2.13
C SER A 108 2.17 -17.76 1.02
N THR A 109 2.89 -17.97 -0.09
CA THR A 109 2.49 -18.89 -1.17
C THR A 109 2.42 -20.33 -0.67
N ALA A 110 3.44 -20.78 0.06
CA ALA A 110 3.46 -22.14 0.64
C ALA A 110 2.28 -22.38 1.59
N LYS A 111 1.73 -21.32 2.21
CA LYS A 111 0.54 -21.36 3.08
C LYS A 111 -0.78 -21.14 2.32
N GLY A 112 -0.76 -21.16 0.99
CA GLY A 112 -1.96 -21.10 0.14
C GLY A 112 -2.47 -19.71 -0.20
N MET A 113 -1.67 -18.66 -0.02
CA MET A 113 -1.99 -17.34 -0.60
C MET A 113 -1.91 -17.41 -2.14
N VAL A 114 -2.78 -16.62 -2.77
CA VAL A 114 -2.78 -16.53 -4.24
C VAL A 114 -1.54 -15.78 -4.69
N ASP A 115 -0.77 -16.43 -5.57
CA ASP A 115 0.37 -15.80 -6.21
C ASP A 115 -0.07 -14.58 -7.04
N ALA A 116 0.70 -13.54 -6.94
CA ALA A 116 0.55 -12.40 -7.81
C ALA A 116 1.10 -12.73 -9.22
N SER A 117 0.52 -12.16 -10.27
CA SER A 117 1.17 -12.11 -11.57
C SER A 117 2.56 -11.48 -11.45
N GLN A 118 3.47 -11.76 -12.38
CA GLN A 118 4.88 -11.33 -12.27
C GLN A 118 5.04 -9.84 -11.96
N GLY A 119 4.31 -8.95 -12.63
CA GLY A 119 4.36 -7.50 -12.35
C GLY A 119 3.78 -7.12 -10.98
N ASN A 120 2.78 -7.83 -10.51
CA ASN A 120 2.21 -7.62 -9.17
C ASN A 120 3.12 -8.18 -8.08
N ARG A 121 3.88 -9.23 -8.36
CA ARG A 121 4.88 -9.78 -7.43
C ARG A 121 6.01 -8.80 -7.16
N GLN A 122 6.55 -8.16 -8.21
CA GLN A 122 7.58 -7.13 -8.05
C GLN A 122 7.06 -5.98 -7.19
N ARG A 123 5.87 -5.48 -7.48
CA ARG A 123 5.21 -4.44 -6.67
C ARG A 123 4.98 -4.88 -5.22
N ALA A 124 4.58 -6.12 -5.00
CA ALA A 124 4.41 -6.66 -3.65
C ALA A 124 5.74 -6.72 -2.89
N LEU A 125 6.85 -7.12 -3.54
CA LEU A 125 8.19 -7.07 -2.97
C LEU A 125 8.58 -5.64 -2.56
N GLU A 126 8.38 -4.66 -3.44
CA GLU A 126 8.70 -3.26 -3.19
C GLU A 126 7.89 -2.71 -1.99
N TRP A 127 6.58 -2.99 -1.95
CA TRP A 127 5.72 -2.54 -0.85
C TRP A 127 6.07 -3.18 0.48
N LEU A 128 6.43 -4.47 0.49
CA LEU A 128 6.88 -5.14 1.71
C LEU A 128 8.23 -4.60 2.18
N ALA A 129 9.20 -4.45 1.26
CA ALA A 129 10.51 -3.87 1.60
C ALA A 129 10.37 -2.44 2.13
N GLU A 130 9.47 -1.62 1.54
CA GLU A 130 9.15 -0.29 2.05
C GLU A 130 8.54 -0.36 3.46
N ALA A 131 7.60 -1.26 3.71
CA ALA A 131 6.99 -1.42 5.03
C ALA A 131 8.04 -1.82 6.08
N LEU A 132 8.94 -2.76 5.75
CA LEU A 132 10.04 -3.17 6.61
C LEU A 132 11.00 -2.02 6.89
N SER A 133 11.34 -1.22 5.88
CA SER A 133 12.21 -0.04 6.04
C SER A 133 11.60 1.05 6.93
N ARG A 134 10.26 1.10 7.03
CA ARG A 134 9.50 2.02 7.89
C ARG A 134 9.21 1.44 9.27
N GLY A 135 9.85 0.32 9.62
CA GLY A 135 9.83 -0.25 10.96
C GLY A 135 8.73 -1.29 11.23
N THR A 136 8.01 -1.77 10.20
CA THR A 136 7.22 -3.00 10.35
C THR A 136 8.19 -4.18 10.43
N THR A 137 7.95 -5.13 11.33
CA THR A 137 8.81 -6.32 11.44
C THR A 137 8.30 -7.46 10.56
N ALA A 138 9.20 -8.40 10.23
CA ALA A 138 8.82 -9.60 9.48
C ALA A 138 7.76 -10.44 10.23
N GLU A 139 7.87 -10.50 11.56
CA GLU A 139 6.92 -11.20 12.43
C GLU A 139 5.53 -10.57 12.35
N GLU A 140 5.44 -9.23 12.37
CA GLU A 140 4.16 -8.52 12.24
C GLU A 140 3.50 -8.80 10.88
N VAL A 141 4.29 -8.88 9.81
CA VAL A 141 3.77 -9.23 8.47
C VAL A 141 3.32 -10.70 8.42
N ARG A 142 4.07 -11.62 9.04
CA ARG A 142 3.67 -13.04 9.16
C ARG A 142 2.38 -13.19 9.97
N GLU A 143 2.23 -12.45 11.05
CA GLU A 143 1.00 -12.45 11.85
C GLU A 143 -0.18 -11.84 11.08
N LEU A 144 0.07 -10.76 10.31
CA LEU A 144 -0.93 -10.20 9.41
C LEU A 144 -1.38 -11.24 8.37
N ALA A 145 -0.44 -11.95 7.76
CA ALA A 145 -0.72 -13.02 6.80
C ALA A 145 -1.62 -14.11 7.42
N LYS A 146 -1.23 -14.61 8.59
CA LYS A 146 -1.97 -15.64 9.32
C LYS A 146 -3.39 -15.17 9.70
N THR A 147 -3.49 -13.96 10.26
CA THR A 147 -4.78 -13.42 10.72
C THR A 147 -5.72 -13.14 9.55
N SER A 148 -5.19 -12.69 8.40
CA SER A 148 -5.99 -12.41 7.21
C SER A 148 -6.57 -13.68 6.57
N GLN A 149 -5.90 -14.81 6.64
CA GLN A 149 -6.36 -16.09 6.08
C GLN A 149 -7.52 -16.73 6.87
N GLY A 150 -7.71 -16.35 8.11
CA GLY A 150 -8.73 -16.96 9.01
C GLY A 150 -10.19 -16.73 8.60
N GLY A 151 -10.47 -15.97 7.54
CA GLY A 151 -11.83 -15.62 7.09
C GLY A 151 -12.39 -16.45 5.92
N GLY A 152 -11.67 -17.48 5.44
CA GLY A 152 -12.12 -18.32 4.31
C GLY A 152 -12.02 -17.67 2.93
N GLY A 153 -11.62 -16.40 2.83
CA GLY A 153 -11.35 -15.70 1.58
C GLY A 153 -9.93 -15.98 1.06
N LYS A 154 -9.77 -15.94 -0.27
CA LYS A 154 -8.45 -16.04 -0.89
C LYS A 154 -7.72 -14.69 -0.72
N VAL A 155 -6.70 -14.68 0.13
CA VAL A 155 -5.82 -13.51 0.32
C VAL A 155 -4.73 -13.53 -0.74
N SER A 156 -4.50 -12.40 -1.42
CA SER A 156 -3.43 -12.26 -2.40
C SER A 156 -2.15 -11.69 -1.76
N GLN A 157 -1.01 -11.97 -2.36
CA GLN A 157 0.28 -11.36 -1.99
C GLN A 157 0.23 -9.83 -2.06
N GLU A 158 -0.49 -9.27 -3.04
CA GLU A 158 -0.67 -7.82 -3.18
C GLU A 158 -1.45 -7.24 -2.00
N SER A 159 -2.53 -7.91 -1.55
CA SER A 159 -3.31 -7.49 -0.38
C SER A 159 -2.47 -7.53 0.89
N LEU A 160 -1.63 -8.57 1.06
CA LEU A 160 -0.69 -8.67 2.18
C LEU A 160 0.32 -7.52 2.19
N ALA A 161 0.95 -7.25 1.04
CA ALA A 161 1.94 -6.19 0.90
C ALA A 161 1.35 -4.80 1.15
N SER A 162 0.15 -4.55 0.63
CA SER A 162 -0.61 -3.33 0.89
C SER A 162 -0.99 -3.19 2.37
N GLY A 163 -1.38 -4.30 3.00
CA GLY A 163 -1.66 -4.35 4.43
C GLY A 163 -0.42 -4.03 5.26
N ALA A 164 0.75 -4.57 4.90
CA ALA A 164 2.01 -4.28 5.57
C ALA A 164 2.38 -2.77 5.48
N LYS A 165 2.18 -2.12 4.32
CA LYS A 165 2.34 -0.66 4.18
C LYS A 165 1.37 0.10 5.09
N SER A 166 0.13 -0.33 5.15
CA SER A 166 -0.86 0.28 6.03
C SER A 166 -0.47 0.13 7.49
N LEU A 167 0.06 -1.03 7.88
CA LEU A 167 0.56 -1.28 9.23
C LEU A 167 1.74 -0.35 9.57
N ALA A 168 2.67 -0.11 8.64
CA ALA A 168 3.75 0.87 8.82
C ALA A 168 3.22 2.28 9.13
N ILE A 169 2.17 2.72 8.41
CA ILE A 169 1.51 4.02 8.65
C ILE A 169 0.88 4.07 10.05
N LEU A 170 0.25 2.98 10.49
CA LEU A 170 -0.36 2.91 11.83
C LEU A 170 0.69 2.94 12.94
N LYS A 171 1.85 2.31 12.75
CA LYS A 171 2.98 2.38 13.69
C LYS A 171 3.53 3.79 13.83
N GLU A 172 3.65 4.54 12.74
CA GLU A 172 4.03 5.96 12.78
C GLU A 172 3.03 6.80 13.61
N ALA A 173 1.75 6.40 13.62
CA ALA A 173 0.72 7.00 14.46
C ALA A 173 0.73 6.49 15.91
N ARG A 174 1.70 5.64 16.28
CA ARG A 174 1.84 5.00 17.60
C ARG A 174 0.62 4.15 17.97
N ILE A 175 -0.07 3.59 16.98
CA ILE A 175 -1.13 2.61 17.22
C ILE A 175 -0.45 1.28 17.59
N PRO A 176 -0.89 0.60 18.66
CA PRO A 176 -0.32 -0.69 19.06
C PRO A 176 -0.33 -1.70 17.91
N SER A 177 0.79 -2.38 17.68
CA SER A 177 0.94 -3.30 16.55
C SER A 177 -0.14 -4.39 16.51
N LYS A 178 -0.54 -4.91 17.67
CA LYS A 178 -1.60 -5.92 17.78
C LYS A 178 -2.93 -5.40 17.24
N ASP A 179 -3.32 -4.18 17.62
CA ASP A 179 -4.58 -3.58 17.21
C ASP A 179 -4.54 -3.19 15.73
N GLY A 180 -3.40 -2.61 15.29
CA GLY A 180 -3.15 -2.29 13.89
C GLY A 180 -3.22 -3.53 12.99
N THR A 181 -2.55 -4.62 13.38
CA THR A 181 -2.58 -5.89 12.65
C THR A 181 -4.00 -6.47 12.58
N ALA A 182 -4.73 -6.48 13.70
CA ALA A 182 -6.10 -6.99 13.74
C ALA A 182 -7.04 -6.18 12.82
N LEU A 183 -6.90 -4.86 12.82
CA LEU A 183 -7.72 -3.97 12.00
C LEU A 183 -7.41 -4.12 10.50
N VAL A 184 -6.12 -4.13 10.13
CA VAL A 184 -5.71 -4.29 8.73
C VAL A 184 -6.09 -5.69 8.21
N ALA A 185 -5.91 -6.73 9.02
CA ALA A 185 -6.33 -8.09 8.67
C ALA A 185 -7.84 -8.17 8.42
N GLU A 186 -8.64 -7.47 9.24
CA GLU A 186 -10.08 -7.39 9.02
C GLU A 186 -10.42 -6.71 7.69
N GLY A 187 -9.76 -5.58 7.37
CA GLY A 187 -9.93 -4.91 6.09
C GLY A 187 -9.60 -5.83 4.90
N ILE A 188 -8.51 -6.61 4.98
CA ILE A 188 -8.14 -7.59 3.96
C ILE A 188 -9.24 -8.66 3.82
N ARG A 189 -9.76 -9.20 4.92
CA ARG A 189 -10.84 -10.20 4.93
C ARG A 189 -12.13 -9.68 4.29
N GLN A 190 -12.42 -8.40 4.50
CA GLN A 190 -13.58 -7.71 3.93
C GLN A 190 -13.35 -7.25 2.48
N GLY A 191 -12.22 -7.66 1.87
CA GLY A 191 -11.90 -7.37 0.47
C GLY A 191 -11.59 -5.89 0.21
N TYR A 192 -11.02 -5.17 1.16
CA TYR A 192 -10.52 -3.81 0.93
C TYR A 192 -9.41 -3.84 -0.10
N ARG A 193 -9.50 -2.92 -1.07
CA ARG A 193 -8.44 -2.71 -2.05
C ARG A 193 -7.26 -1.98 -1.41
N SER A 194 -6.10 -2.04 -2.07
CA SER A 194 -4.88 -1.37 -1.60
C SER A 194 -5.07 0.10 -1.26
N ALA A 195 -5.83 0.84 -2.08
CA ALA A 195 -6.14 2.25 -1.83
C ALA A 195 -7.00 2.43 -0.57
N GLU A 196 -8.01 1.58 -0.37
CA GLU A 196 -8.93 1.65 0.78
C GLU A 196 -8.21 1.32 2.10
N LEU A 197 -7.28 0.36 2.10
CA LEU A 197 -6.42 0.07 3.25
C LEU A 197 -5.51 1.26 3.59
N ALA A 198 -4.93 1.88 2.56
CA ALA A 198 -4.08 3.05 2.74
C ALA A 198 -4.88 4.27 3.24
N ASP A 199 -6.12 4.46 2.77
CA ASP A 199 -7.01 5.52 3.22
C ASP A 199 -7.40 5.32 4.69
N LEU A 200 -7.78 4.09 5.06
CA LEU A 200 -8.07 3.74 6.45
C LEU A 200 -6.88 4.04 7.36
N ALA A 201 -5.67 3.63 6.96
CA ALA A 201 -4.47 3.86 7.75
C ALA A 201 -4.13 5.36 7.87
N ARG A 202 -4.30 6.15 6.81
CA ARG A 202 -4.07 7.60 6.83
C ARG A 202 -5.07 8.34 7.71
N GLU A 203 -6.35 7.94 7.67
CA GLU A 203 -7.38 8.50 8.55
C GLU A 203 -7.07 8.23 10.02
N LEU A 204 -6.71 7.00 10.33
CA LEU A 204 -6.31 6.62 11.69
C LEU A 204 -5.04 7.37 12.13
N LYS A 205 -4.07 7.58 11.22
CA LYS A 205 -2.89 8.38 11.51
C LYS A 205 -3.26 9.83 11.84
N ARG A 206 -4.18 10.44 11.10
CA ARG A 206 -4.67 11.81 11.40
C ARG A 206 -5.31 11.90 12.79
N ARG A 207 -6.00 10.84 13.21
CA ARG A 207 -6.70 10.75 14.50
C ARG A 207 -5.86 10.09 15.60
N GLY A 208 -4.56 9.91 15.38
CA GLY A 208 -3.67 9.22 16.31
C GLY A 208 -3.71 9.79 17.73
N SER A 209 -3.76 11.12 17.87
CA SER A 209 -3.89 11.78 19.18
C SER A 209 -5.22 11.48 19.86
N ASP A 210 -6.32 11.43 19.11
CA ASP A 210 -7.66 11.15 19.63
C ASP A 210 -7.80 9.70 20.08
N ILE A 211 -7.15 8.79 19.33
CA ILE A 211 -7.05 7.38 19.70
C ILE A 211 -6.28 7.20 21.00
N GLN A 212 -5.11 7.87 21.14
CA GLN A 212 -4.29 7.80 22.35
C GLN A 212 -5.00 8.38 23.56
N GLN A 213 -5.85 9.39 23.38
CA GLN A 213 -6.66 10.01 24.43
C GLN A 213 -7.99 9.27 24.68
N GLY A 214 -8.24 8.17 24.00
CA GLY A 214 -9.47 7.38 24.16
C GLY A 214 -10.73 8.04 23.57
N ARG A 215 -10.60 9.16 22.85
CA ARG A 215 -11.75 9.80 22.18
C ARG A 215 -12.24 9.02 20.97
N VAL A 216 -11.34 8.30 20.31
CA VAL A 216 -11.66 7.40 19.20
C VAL A 216 -11.34 5.97 19.63
N ASN A 217 -12.35 5.11 19.60
CA ASN A 217 -12.22 3.71 19.98
C ASN A 217 -11.90 2.83 18.77
N LEU A 218 -10.70 2.24 18.76
CA LEU A 218 -10.26 1.34 17.68
C LEU A 218 -11.15 0.11 17.53
N GLN A 219 -11.73 -0.40 18.62
CA GLN A 219 -12.63 -1.55 18.55
C GLN A 219 -13.90 -1.22 17.78
N ASN A 220 -14.48 -0.03 17.99
CA ASN A 220 -15.65 0.41 17.23
C ASN A 220 -15.33 0.52 15.73
N ILE A 221 -14.14 1.04 15.39
CA ILE A 221 -13.69 1.13 13.99
C ILE A 221 -13.55 -0.27 13.41
N LYS A 222 -12.92 -1.20 14.13
CA LYS A 222 -12.78 -2.59 13.70
C LYS A 222 -14.15 -3.25 13.47
N ASP A 223 -15.12 -3.01 14.36
CA ASP A 223 -16.49 -3.54 14.22
C ASP A 223 -17.21 -2.96 12.98
N GLN A 224 -16.94 -1.70 12.63
CA GLN A 224 -17.46 -1.10 11.39
C GLN A 224 -16.78 -1.67 10.15
N VAL A 225 -15.46 -1.87 10.19
CA VAL A 225 -14.70 -2.55 9.13
C VAL A 225 -15.23 -3.98 8.94
N SER A 226 -15.49 -4.73 10.02
CA SER A 226 -16.01 -6.10 9.94
C SER A 226 -17.41 -6.19 9.33
N LYS A 227 -18.18 -5.09 9.38
CA LYS A 227 -19.47 -4.94 8.69
C LYS A 227 -19.31 -4.49 7.22
N GLY A 228 -18.08 -4.40 6.72
CA GLY A 228 -17.78 -3.99 5.35
C GLY A 228 -17.90 -2.49 5.08
N GLN A 229 -18.00 -1.67 6.13
CA GLN A 229 -18.02 -0.21 5.95
C GLN A 229 -16.64 0.29 5.53
N ARG A 230 -16.59 1.19 4.56
CA ARG A 230 -15.35 1.78 4.04
C ARG A 230 -14.92 3.00 4.85
N ALA A 231 -13.62 3.34 4.79
CA ALA A 231 -13.03 4.41 5.58
C ALA A 231 -13.80 5.75 5.47
N ASP A 232 -14.23 6.11 4.27
CA ASP A 232 -15.00 7.34 4.01
C ASP A 232 -16.33 7.42 4.79
N ARG A 233 -16.99 6.30 5.02
CA ARG A 233 -18.22 6.22 5.83
C ARG A 233 -17.91 6.19 7.32
N ILE A 234 -16.97 5.36 7.73
CA ILE A 234 -16.57 5.19 9.13
C ILE A 234 -16.23 6.54 9.78
N PHE A 235 -15.51 7.40 9.07
CA PHE A 235 -15.03 8.65 9.64
C PHE A 235 -15.94 9.84 9.37
N ARG A 236 -16.85 9.79 8.39
CA ARG A 236 -17.85 10.83 8.15
C ARG A 236 -18.87 10.89 9.29
N ASP A 237 -19.36 9.74 9.72
CA ASP A 237 -20.35 9.65 10.80
C ASP A 237 -19.74 10.05 12.15
N SER A 238 -18.43 9.86 12.33
CA SER A 238 -17.72 10.29 13.55
C SER A 238 -17.58 11.81 13.67
N ASP A 239 -17.49 12.54 12.55
CA ASP A 239 -17.39 14.01 12.54
C ASP A 239 -18.75 14.69 12.76
N GLN A 240 -19.87 14.02 12.45
CA GLN A 240 -21.22 14.53 12.69
C GLN A 240 -21.75 14.20 14.10
N GLY A 241 -21.18 13.22 14.79
CA GLY A 241 -21.62 12.77 16.12
C GLY A 241 -21.16 13.65 17.30
N GLY A 242 -20.33 14.68 17.06
CA GLY A 242 -19.78 15.54 18.10
C GLY A 242 -20.62 16.76 18.50
N SER A 243 -21.73 17.00 17.84
CA SER A 243 -22.56 18.20 18.10
C SER A 243 -24.02 17.86 18.35
N GLY A 244 -24.31 17.12 19.42
CA GLY A 244 -25.73 16.84 19.70
C GLY A 244 -26.04 15.88 20.84
N GLY A 245 -25.15 15.73 21.84
CA GLY A 245 -25.46 15.04 23.09
C GLY A 245 -26.03 16.00 24.15
N GLY A 246 -26.95 16.87 23.76
CA GLY A 246 -27.77 17.58 24.72
C GLY A 246 -28.83 16.63 25.25
N GLU A 247 -28.70 16.24 26.50
CA GLU A 247 -29.75 15.57 27.28
C GLU A 247 -31.08 16.27 27.06
N ARG A 248 -31.97 15.68 26.24
CA ARG A 248 -33.38 15.97 26.36
C ARG A 248 -33.84 15.34 27.67
N MET A 249 -33.71 16.11 28.74
CA MET A 249 -34.54 15.88 29.92
C MET A 249 -35.98 15.90 29.50
N ASP A 250 -36.60 14.72 29.57
CA ASP A 250 -38.06 14.58 29.59
C ASP A 250 -38.61 15.44 30.71
N ARG A 251 -39.13 16.60 30.34
CA ARG A 251 -40.07 17.38 31.16
C ARG A 251 -41.46 17.05 30.66
N SER A 252 -42.00 15.96 31.14
CA SER A 252 -43.44 15.78 31.24
C SER A 252 -43.96 16.81 32.24
N GLY A 253 -44.61 17.81 31.76
CA GLY A 253 -45.27 18.82 32.54
C GLY A 253 -46.55 19.23 31.83
N SER A 254 -47.64 18.68 32.29
CA SER A 254 -49.00 18.93 31.87
C SER A 254 -49.48 20.35 32.11
N SER A 255 -50.59 20.65 31.43
CA SER A 255 -51.68 21.61 31.70
C SER A 255 -51.52 23.01 31.14
N ASP A 256 -52.47 23.25 30.29
CA ASP A 256 -53.71 23.98 30.48
C ASP A 256 -53.79 25.38 29.87
N ARG A 257 -54.79 25.48 28.98
CA ARG A 257 -55.69 26.64 28.74
C ARG A 257 -55.14 27.97 28.26
N GLY A 258 -55.80 28.39 27.21
CA GLY A 258 -56.29 29.78 27.06
C GLY A 258 -55.79 30.50 25.84
N GLY A 259 -56.52 30.47 24.77
CA GLY A 259 -57.44 31.48 24.37
C GLY A 259 -56.83 32.73 23.71
N ARG A 260 -57.48 33.09 22.57
CA ARG A 260 -57.65 34.40 21.93
C ARG A 260 -56.56 34.87 20.95
N ASP A 261 -57.03 34.85 19.71
CA ASP A 261 -57.41 36.01 18.87
C ASP A 261 -56.42 37.19 18.88
N ASP A 262 -55.85 37.55 17.78
CA ASP A 262 -56.22 38.71 16.96
C ASP A 262 -55.07 38.99 15.91
N ARG A 263 -55.64 39.09 14.70
CA ARG A 263 -55.40 40.11 13.70
C ARG A 263 -54.03 40.76 13.51
N GLY A 264 -53.62 40.72 12.25
CA GLY A 264 -53.34 41.98 11.57
C GLY A 264 -51.86 42.18 11.22
N GLY A 265 -51.64 42.43 9.98
CA GLY A 265 -50.47 43.22 9.58
C GLY A 265 -49.79 42.72 8.33
N ARG A 266 -50.29 43.13 7.21
CA ARG A 266 -49.53 43.36 5.97
C ARG A 266 -48.28 44.15 6.30
N ASP A 267 -47.19 43.90 5.61
CA ASP A 267 -46.64 44.92 4.72
C ASP A 267 -45.48 44.35 3.89
N ASP A 268 -45.59 44.70 2.63
CA ASP A 268 -44.63 44.63 1.55
C ASP A 268 -43.29 45.22 1.89
N ARG A 269 -42.21 44.63 1.33
CA ARG A 269 -41.10 45.37 0.67
C ARG A 269 -40.17 44.36 -0.01
N SER A 270 -40.33 44.19 -1.28
CA SER A 270 -39.49 44.56 -2.42
C SER A 270 -38.09 45.03 -2.06
N GLY A 271 -37.12 44.36 -2.60
CA GLY A 271 -35.71 44.78 -2.58
C GLY A 271 -34.83 43.78 -3.31
N GLY A 272 -34.78 43.88 -4.62
CA GLY A 272 -33.86 43.16 -5.47
C GLY A 272 -32.41 43.60 -5.21
N ARG A 273 -31.52 42.67 -5.38
CA ARG A 273 -30.17 42.96 -5.85
C ARG A 273 -29.65 41.76 -6.62
N ASP A 274 -29.61 41.98 -7.93
CA ASP A 274 -28.76 41.26 -8.87
C ASP A 274 -27.31 41.49 -8.48
N ASP A 275 -26.59 40.41 -8.19
CA ASP A 275 -25.13 40.39 -8.29
C ASP A 275 -24.75 39.20 -9.18
N ARG A 276 -24.72 39.50 -10.48
CA ARG A 276 -24.02 38.71 -11.48
C ARG A 276 -22.55 38.74 -11.17
N ALA A 277 -22.01 37.70 -10.54
CA ALA A 277 -20.59 37.45 -10.49
C ALA A 277 -20.12 36.94 -11.86
N VAL A 278 -19.31 37.77 -12.49
CA VAL A 278 -18.57 37.56 -13.73
C VAL A 278 -17.69 36.33 -13.58
N ARG A 279 -17.90 35.32 -14.44
CA ARG A 279 -16.97 34.20 -14.61
C ARG A 279 -15.77 34.70 -15.42
N PRO A 280 -14.53 34.48 -14.97
CA PRO A 280 -13.36 34.72 -15.82
C PRO A 280 -13.27 33.66 -16.92
N ASP A 281 -12.96 34.14 -18.11
CA ASP A 281 -12.76 33.41 -19.35
C ASP A 281 -11.71 32.30 -19.20
N ARG A 282 -12.08 31.11 -19.68
CA ARG A 282 -11.15 30.01 -19.92
C ARG A 282 -10.37 30.31 -21.20
N PRO A 283 -9.02 30.22 -21.17
CA PRO A 283 -8.26 30.29 -22.40
C PRO A 283 -8.48 29.06 -23.28
N ASP A 284 -8.65 29.33 -24.56
CA ASP A 284 -8.87 28.38 -25.64
C ASP A 284 -7.76 27.30 -25.72
N ARG A 285 -8.21 26.07 -25.83
CA ARG A 285 -7.36 24.93 -26.23
C ARG A 285 -7.13 25.02 -27.73
N PRO A 286 -5.88 24.91 -28.21
CA PRO A 286 -5.66 24.81 -29.64
C PRO A 286 -6.09 23.44 -30.17
N ASP A 287 -6.95 23.47 -31.16
CA ASP A 287 -7.32 22.36 -32.02
C ASP A 287 -6.09 21.71 -32.65
N ARG A 288 -5.92 20.43 -32.39
CA ARG A 288 -4.97 19.58 -33.11
C ARG A 288 -5.73 18.68 -34.08
N SER A 289 -6.18 19.29 -35.16
CA SER A 289 -6.56 18.61 -36.39
C SER A 289 -5.33 18.50 -37.30
N GLY A 290 -5.06 17.30 -37.80
CA GLY A 290 -4.09 17.00 -38.83
C GLY A 290 -3.85 15.50 -38.81
N GLY A 291 -4.44 14.65 -39.53
CA GLY A 291 -4.74 14.60 -40.96
C GLY A 291 -3.46 14.21 -41.71
N GLY A 292 -3.22 12.88 -41.90
CA GLY A 292 -2.10 12.38 -42.69
C GLY A 292 -2.37 10.96 -43.17
N HIS A 293 -3.09 10.85 -44.28
CA HIS A 293 -3.19 9.70 -45.16
C HIS A 293 -1.85 9.47 -45.92
N GLY A 294 -1.60 8.22 -46.32
CA GLY A 294 -0.67 7.83 -47.37
C GLY A 294 0.36 6.82 -46.83
N GLY A 295 0.60 5.70 -47.44
CA GLY A 295 0.41 5.14 -48.72
C GLY A 295 0.87 3.69 -48.65
N ARG A 296 0.13 2.79 -49.27
CA ARG A 296 0.62 1.50 -49.72
C ARG A 296 1.65 1.75 -50.82
N ASP A 297 2.69 0.91 -50.89
CA ASP A 297 3.08 0.22 -52.12
C ASP A 297 4.36 -0.61 -51.89
N HIS A 298 4.27 -1.88 -52.41
CA HIS A 298 5.28 -2.89 -52.79
C HIS A 298 6.03 -3.61 -51.65
#